data_f6dd449796d209023b526e4a414eb57e
#
_entry.id   f6dd449796d209023b526e4a414eb57e
#
_cell.length_a   1.000
_cell.length_b   1.000
_cell.length_c   1.000
_cell.angle_alpha   90.00
_cell.angle_beta   90.00
_cell.angle_gamma   90.00
#
_symmetry.space_group_name_H-M   'P 1'
#
loop_
_entity.id
_entity.type
_entity.pdbx_description
1 polymer ?
#
loop_
_entity_poly.entity_id
_entity_poly.type
_entity_poly.pdbx_seq_one_letter_code
_entity_poly.pdbx_strand_id
1 'polypeptide(L)'
;MPHSLLVDVVDTMARYGRLQLQNDPAHGLVLHSNDRAVLEEVLRSKKVEPLVGARIDPDTVVVHPSERGSLKQVLLKLGWPAEDLAGYVDGEAHPMALTEDGWSLRGYQREAAENFLHGGSGVVVLPCGAGKTIVGAAAM
;
A
#
# COMPACT_ATOMS: atom_id res chain seq x y z
N MET A 1 -10.86 -26.49 -7.64
CA MET A 1 -11.17 -25.08 -7.86
C MET A 1 -12.03 -24.93 -9.12
N PRO A 2 -13.08 -24.10 -9.13
CA PRO A 2 -13.86 -23.85 -10.34
C PRO A 2 -12.96 -23.23 -11.42
N HIS A 3 -13.11 -23.69 -12.67
CA HIS A 3 -12.29 -23.24 -13.80
C HIS A 3 -12.36 -21.70 -14.01
N SER A 4 -13.52 -21.09 -13.73
CA SER A 4 -13.70 -19.63 -13.79
C SER A 4 -12.83 -18.86 -12.80
N LEU A 5 -12.66 -19.35 -11.58
CA LEU A 5 -11.81 -18.69 -10.56
C LEU A 5 -10.34 -18.68 -10.96
N LEU A 6 -9.85 -19.76 -11.58
CA LEU A 6 -8.47 -19.82 -12.06
C LEU A 6 -8.23 -18.83 -13.20
N VAL A 7 -9.18 -18.69 -14.12
CA VAL A 7 -9.09 -17.69 -15.21
C VAL A 7 -9.08 -16.29 -14.65
N ASP A 8 -9.97 -15.96 -13.71
CA ASP A 8 -10.04 -14.64 -13.08
C ASP A 8 -8.76 -14.29 -12.31
N VAL A 9 -8.15 -15.27 -11.62
CA VAL A 9 -6.87 -15.09 -10.93
C VAL A 9 -5.75 -14.82 -11.94
N VAL A 10 -5.64 -15.62 -13.01
CA VAL A 10 -4.62 -15.45 -14.03
C VAL A 10 -4.76 -14.10 -14.73
N ASP A 11 -5.97 -13.68 -15.09
CA ASP A 11 -6.24 -12.38 -15.71
C ASP A 11 -5.88 -11.22 -14.79
N THR A 12 -6.21 -11.32 -13.50
CA THR A 12 -5.84 -10.30 -12.50
C THR A 12 -4.33 -10.21 -12.34
N MET A 13 -3.66 -11.36 -12.23
CA MET A 13 -2.19 -11.40 -12.12
C MET A 13 -1.49 -10.87 -13.39
N ALA A 14 -2.05 -11.11 -14.58
CA ALA A 14 -1.52 -10.58 -15.83
C ALA A 14 -1.63 -9.04 -15.96
N ARG A 15 -2.54 -8.42 -15.20
CA ARG A 15 -2.71 -6.96 -15.14
C ARG A 15 -1.82 -6.29 -14.10
N TYR A 16 -1.38 -7.05 -13.09
CA TYR A 16 -0.49 -6.54 -12.06
C TYR A 16 0.89 -6.21 -12.64
N GLY A 17 1.48 -5.09 -12.21
CA GLY A 17 2.79 -4.63 -12.66
C GLY A 17 2.81 -3.87 -13.99
N ARG A 18 1.67 -3.76 -14.71
CA ARG A 18 1.56 -2.89 -15.89
C ARG A 18 1.54 -1.41 -15.52
N LEU A 19 0.95 -1.08 -14.38
CA LEU A 19 1.02 0.24 -13.75
C LEU A 19 1.94 0.15 -12.54
N GLN A 20 2.87 1.10 -12.43
CA GLN A 20 3.84 1.16 -11.35
C GLN A 20 3.89 2.55 -10.74
N LEU A 21 3.81 2.63 -9.42
CA LEU A 21 4.15 3.84 -8.69
C LEU A 21 5.66 3.83 -8.43
N GLN A 22 6.34 4.87 -8.87
CA GLN A 22 7.78 5.01 -8.77
C GLN A 22 8.13 6.37 -8.17
N ASN A 23 9.33 6.50 -7.64
CA ASN A 23 9.86 7.78 -7.19
C ASN A 23 10.85 8.31 -8.23
N ASP A 24 10.43 9.35 -8.95
CA ASP A 24 11.27 10.05 -9.93
C ASP A 24 12.09 11.13 -9.23
N PRO A 25 13.42 11.21 -9.48
CA PRO A 25 14.27 12.19 -8.81
C PRO A 25 13.90 13.65 -9.10
N ALA A 26 13.30 13.95 -10.25
CA ALA A 26 12.95 15.31 -10.66
C ALA A 26 11.50 15.69 -10.31
N HIS A 27 10.58 14.72 -10.30
CA HIS A 27 9.13 14.96 -10.22
C HIS A 27 8.48 14.36 -8.97
N GLY A 28 9.22 13.58 -8.17
CA GLY A 28 8.71 12.89 -7.00
C GLY A 28 7.88 11.65 -7.37
N LEU A 29 6.71 11.48 -6.74
CA LEU A 29 5.87 10.32 -7.00
C LEU A 29 5.26 10.38 -8.38
N VAL A 30 5.43 9.31 -9.16
CA VAL A 30 4.90 9.18 -10.52
C VAL A 30 4.18 7.85 -10.70
N LEU A 31 3.18 7.84 -11.57
CA LEU A 31 2.56 6.63 -12.11
C LEU A 31 3.13 6.39 -13.50
N HIS A 32 3.85 5.30 -13.64
CA HIS A 32 4.43 4.82 -14.91
C HIS A 32 3.68 3.60 -15.42
N SER A 33 3.58 3.46 -16.72
CA SER A 33 3.01 2.27 -17.37
C SER A 33 3.92 1.72 -18.43
N ASN A 34 4.10 0.42 -18.42
CA ASN A 34 4.75 -0.32 -19.52
C ASN A 34 3.81 -0.50 -20.73
N ASP A 35 2.53 -0.14 -20.59
CA ASP A 35 1.51 -0.22 -21.61
C ASP A 35 0.76 1.12 -21.69
N ARG A 36 1.05 1.88 -22.74
CA ARG A 36 0.46 3.20 -22.97
C ARG A 36 -1.07 3.16 -23.09
N ALA A 37 -1.62 2.11 -23.67
CA ALA A 37 -3.07 1.97 -23.84
C ALA A 37 -3.76 1.86 -22.45
N VAL A 38 -3.15 1.11 -21.53
CA VAL A 38 -3.63 0.98 -20.16
C VAL A 38 -3.56 2.32 -19.42
N LEU A 39 -2.48 3.08 -19.57
CA LEU A 39 -2.36 4.40 -18.96
C LEU A 39 -3.44 5.36 -19.50
N GLU A 40 -3.64 5.40 -20.81
CA GLU A 40 -4.68 6.22 -21.43
C GLU A 40 -6.09 5.84 -20.96
N GLU A 41 -6.39 4.54 -20.85
CA GLU A 41 -7.66 4.05 -20.31
C GLU A 41 -7.89 4.53 -18.88
N VAL A 42 -6.89 4.39 -18.03
CA VAL A 42 -6.95 4.77 -16.61
C VAL A 42 -7.10 6.29 -16.46
N LEU A 43 -6.35 7.09 -17.22
CA LEU A 43 -6.40 8.56 -17.15
C LEU A 43 -7.74 9.13 -17.64
N ARG A 44 -8.49 8.42 -18.49
CA ARG A 44 -9.85 8.81 -18.90
C ARG A 44 -10.89 8.67 -17.80
N SER A 45 -10.56 7.94 -16.73
CA SER A 45 -11.47 7.78 -15.60
C SER A 45 -11.60 9.06 -14.80
N LYS A 46 -12.83 9.59 -14.67
CA LYS A 46 -13.15 10.76 -13.83
C LYS A 46 -12.75 10.60 -12.36
N LYS A 47 -12.51 9.35 -11.92
CA LYS A 47 -12.07 9.05 -10.55
C LYS A 47 -10.56 9.15 -10.39
N VAL A 48 -9.80 9.01 -11.48
CA VAL A 48 -8.34 9.10 -11.49
C VAL A 48 -7.88 10.53 -11.77
N GLU A 49 -8.60 11.24 -12.65
CA GLU A 49 -8.26 12.60 -13.07
C GLU A 49 -7.88 13.55 -11.90
N PRO A 50 -8.65 13.63 -10.80
CA PRO A 50 -8.32 14.53 -9.68
C PRO A 50 -7.12 14.05 -8.83
N LEU A 51 -6.67 12.80 -8.99
CA LEU A 51 -5.61 12.19 -8.20
C LEU A 51 -4.23 12.27 -8.86
N VAL A 52 -4.20 12.67 -10.13
CA VAL A 52 -2.99 12.76 -10.94
C VAL A 52 -2.72 14.21 -11.35
N GLY A 53 -1.45 14.52 -11.55
CA GLY A 53 -0.99 15.84 -11.95
C GLY A 53 -0.59 15.90 -13.43
N ALA A 54 0.45 16.67 -13.71
CA ALA A 54 0.96 16.86 -15.04
C ALA A 54 1.52 15.58 -15.64
N ARG A 55 1.31 15.41 -16.95
CA ARG A 55 1.95 14.34 -17.71
C ARG A 55 3.38 14.74 -18.03
N ILE A 56 4.34 13.88 -17.70
CA ILE A 56 5.77 14.10 -17.96
C ILE A 56 6.11 13.63 -19.37
N ASP A 57 5.69 12.42 -19.69
CA ASP A 57 5.93 11.75 -20.98
C ASP A 57 4.73 10.87 -21.36
N PRO A 58 4.71 10.21 -22.53
CA PRO A 58 3.60 9.35 -22.97
C PRO A 58 3.21 8.25 -21.99
N ASP A 59 4.15 7.81 -21.17
CA ASP A 59 4.03 6.62 -20.31
C ASP A 59 4.05 6.95 -18.82
N THR A 60 4.16 8.26 -18.45
CA THR A 60 4.36 8.70 -17.06
C THR A 60 3.56 9.95 -16.71
N VAL A 61 2.90 9.92 -15.56
CA VAL A 61 2.14 11.05 -15.01
C VAL A 61 2.54 11.28 -13.55
N VAL A 62 2.61 12.53 -13.14
CA VAL A 62 2.89 12.91 -11.74
C VAL A 62 1.70 12.54 -10.85
N VAL A 63 1.98 12.06 -9.65
CA VAL A 63 0.98 11.78 -8.62
C VAL A 63 1.29 12.59 -7.39
N HIS A 64 0.29 13.25 -6.83
CA HIS A 64 0.51 13.95 -5.57
C HIS A 64 0.74 12.94 -4.43
N PRO A 65 1.77 13.09 -3.58
CA PRO A 65 2.08 12.10 -2.54
C PRO A 65 0.92 11.78 -1.60
N SER A 66 0.06 12.76 -1.27
CA SER A 66 -1.14 12.56 -0.45
C SER A 66 -2.17 11.64 -1.11
N GLU A 67 -2.18 11.54 -2.43
CA GLU A 67 -3.15 10.76 -3.20
C GLU A 67 -2.68 9.33 -3.50
N ARG A 68 -1.48 8.96 -3.04
CA ARG A 68 -0.90 7.62 -3.27
C ARG A 68 -1.86 6.48 -2.88
N GLY A 69 -2.44 6.56 -1.69
CA GLY A 69 -3.38 5.55 -1.21
C GLY A 69 -4.71 5.54 -1.96
N SER A 70 -5.28 6.72 -2.19
CA SER A 70 -6.54 6.90 -2.94
C SER A 70 -6.41 6.38 -4.35
N LEU A 71 -5.32 6.70 -5.03
CA LEU A 71 -5.04 6.26 -6.40
C LEU A 71 -4.93 4.73 -6.47
N LYS A 72 -4.18 4.09 -5.58
CA LYS A 72 -4.06 2.62 -5.52
C LYS A 72 -5.42 1.94 -5.39
N GLN A 73 -6.30 2.47 -4.53
CA GLN A 73 -7.64 1.92 -4.34
C GLN A 73 -8.54 2.10 -5.57
N VAL A 74 -8.47 3.26 -6.23
CA VAL A 74 -9.23 3.52 -7.46
C VAL A 74 -8.75 2.61 -8.59
N LEU A 75 -7.44 2.48 -8.78
CA LEU A 75 -6.85 1.60 -9.79
C LEU A 75 -7.24 0.14 -9.57
N LEU A 76 -7.22 -0.32 -8.33
CA LEU A 76 -7.68 -1.68 -7.98
C LEU A 76 -9.15 -1.89 -8.37
N LYS A 77 -10.02 -0.91 -8.09
CA LYS A 77 -11.45 -0.97 -8.47
C LYS A 77 -11.69 -0.92 -9.98
N LEU A 78 -10.79 -0.29 -10.73
CA LEU A 78 -10.82 -0.27 -12.20
C LEU A 78 -10.29 -1.56 -12.82
N GLY A 79 -9.75 -2.47 -12.02
CA GLY A 79 -9.17 -3.72 -12.47
C GLY A 79 -7.73 -3.61 -12.98
N TRP A 80 -7.06 -2.49 -12.70
CA TRP A 80 -5.67 -2.21 -13.01
C TRP A 80 -4.86 -1.94 -11.75
N PRO A 81 -4.57 -2.95 -10.91
CA PRO A 81 -3.82 -2.74 -9.68
C PRO A 81 -2.40 -2.24 -9.99
N ALA A 82 -1.99 -1.18 -9.31
CA ALA A 82 -0.65 -0.65 -9.44
C ALA A 82 0.32 -1.35 -8.49
N GLU A 83 1.50 -1.70 -8.99
CA GLU A 83 2.63 -2.13 -8.20
C GLU A 83 3.32 -0.90 -7.59
N ASP A 84 3.53 -0.90 -6.30
CA ASP A 84 4.10 0.24 -5.59
C ASP A 84 5.60 0.02 -5.32
N LEU A 85 6.41 0.62 -6.16
CA LEU A 85 7.87 0.58 -6.12
C LEU A 85 8.50 1.89 -5.61
N ALA A 86 7.68 2.88 -5.24
CA ALA A 86 8.15 4.20 -4.83
C ALA A 86 8.87 4.21 -3.46
N GLY A 87 8.80 3.11 -2.71
CA GLY A 87 9.34 3.04 -1.36
C GLY A 87 8.54 3.89 -0.35
N TYR A 88 9.03 3.95 0.85
CA TYR A 88 8.50 4.80 1.92
C TYR A 88 9.61 5.69 2.45
N VAL A 89 9.23 6.87 2.90
CA VAL A 89 10.15 7.77 3.62
C VAL A 89 9.92 7.53 5.10
N ASP A 90 11.01 7.36 5.86
CA ASP A 90 10.92 7.25 7.31
C ASP A 90 10.30 8.53 7.88
N GLY A 91 9.42 8.37 8.85
CA GLY A 91 8.87 9.48 9.61
C GLY A 91 9.90 10.09 10.55
N GLU A 92 9.59 11.24 11.11
CA GLU A 92 10.42 11.79 12.19
C GLU A 92 10.37 10.85 13.40
N ALA A 93 11.53 10.58 13.98
CA ALA A 93 11.63 9.79 15.20
C ALA A 93 10.90 10.51 16.34
N HIS A 94 9.86 9.90 16.86
CA HIS A 94 9.13 10.41 18.02
C HIS A 94 9.37 9.47 19.20
N PRO A 95 10.04 9.94 20.27
CA PRO A 95 10.32 9.09 21.42
C PRO A 95 9.01 8.78 22.16
N MET A 96 8.45 7.61 21.93
CA MET A 96 7.33 7.07 22.67
C MET A 96 7.80 5.84 23.45
N ALA A 97 7.29 5.70 24.67
CA ALA A 97 7.53 4.53 25.48
C ALA A 97 6.22 4.00 26.04
N LEU A 98 6.03 2.70 25.98
CA LEU A 98 4.89 2.07 26.60
C LEU A 98 5.09 2.05 28.12
N THR A 99 4.19 2.68 28.86
CA THR A 99 4.22 2.66 30.32
C THR A 99 3.43 1.47 30.84
N GLU A 100 4.11 0.52 31.45
CA GLU A 100 3.52 -0.67 32.08
C GLU A 100 3.24 -0.42 33.58
N ASP A 101 2.44 0.60 33.90
CA ASP A 101 2.09 0.95 35.28
C ASP A 101 0.84 0.19 35.73
N GLY A 102 1.00 -0.75 36.67
CA GLY A 102 -0.06 -1.61 37.16
C GLY A 102 -0.54 -2.71 36.24
N TRP A 103 0.11 -2.89 35.07
CA TRP A 103 -0.13 -3.95 34.09
C TRP A 103 1.16 -4.26 33.34
N SER A 104 1.20 -5.38 32.63
CA SER A 104 2.34 -5.76 31.77
C SER A 104 1.89 -6.46 30.51
N LEU A 105 2.71 -6.36 29.48
CA LEU A 105 2.51 -7.12 28.24
C LEU A 105 2.60 -8.61 28.52
N ARG A 106 1.63 -9.36 28.04
CA ARG A 106 1.71 -10.82 28.02
C ARG A 106 2.75 -11.26 26.98
N GLY A 107 3.38 -12.44 27.22
CA GLY A 107 4.46 -12.94 26.35
C GLY A 107 4.11 -12.93 24.84
N TYR A 108 2.93 -13.42 24.46
CA TYR A 108 2.48 -13.43 23.07
C TYR A 108 2.21 -12.03 22.48
N GLN A 109 1.86 -11.05 23.33
CA GLN A 109 1.67 -9.66 22.89
C GLN A 109 3.01 -9.00 22.60
N ARG A 110 4.01 -9.25 23.44
CA ARG A 110 5.37 -8.77 23.24
C ARG A 110 5.99 -9.38 22.01
N GLU A 111 5.88 -10.70 21.84
CA GLU A 111 6.37 -11.41 20.65
C GLU A 111 5.74 -10.86 19.34
N ALA A 112 4.43 -10.61 19.35
CA ALA A 112 3.74 -10.05 18.19
C ALA A 112 4.24 -8.63 17.84
N ALA A 113 4.46 -7.77 18.85
CA ALA A 113 5.01 -6.43 18.64
C ALA A 113 6.46 -6.47 18.14
N GLU A 114 7.30 -7.32 18.70
CA GLU A 114 8.70 -7.51 18.28
C GLU A 114 8.80 -8.04 16.85
N ASN A 115 7.96 -9.01 16.46
CA ASN A 115 7.89 -9.50 15.09
C ASN A 115 7.46 -8.43 14.10
N PHE A 116 6.55 -7.53 14.48
CA PHE A 116 6.18 -6.38 13.66
C PHE A 116 7.35 -5.42 13.45
N LEU A 117 8.11 -5.11 14.50
CA LEU A 117 9.29 -4.24 14.43
C LEU A 117 10.36 -4.80 13.46
N HIS A 118 10.54 -6.12 13.41
CA HIS A 118 11.48 -6.75 12.48
C HIS A 118 10.96 -6.84 11.05
N GLY A 119 9.67 -7.12 10.88
CA GLY A 119 9.07 -7.38 9.57
C GLY A 119 8.40 -6.17 8.90
N GLY A 120 8.15 -5.09 9.64
CA GLY A 120 7.48 -3.86 9.16
C GLY A 120 6.01 -4.01 8.81
N SER A 121 5.52 -5.24 8.63
CA SER A 121 4.11 -5.55 8.34
C SER A 121 3.79 -7.01 8.69
N GLY A 122 2.53 -7.29 9.00
CA GLY A 122 2.13 -8.65 9.32
C GLY A 122 0.66 -8.76 9.69
N VAL A 123 0.24 -9.98 10.01
CA VAL A 123 -1.12 -10.28 10.48
C VAL A 123 -1.02 -10.92 11.85
N VAL A 124 -1.65 -10.30 12.84
CA VAL A 124 -1.74 -10.84 14.20
C VAL A 124 -3.11 -11.48 14.40
N VAL A 125 -3.13 -12.81 14.58
CA VAL A 125 -4.34 -13.59 14.80
C VAL A 125 -4.45 -13.95 16.28
N LEU A 126 -5.39 -13.33 16.98
CA LEU A 126 -5.64 -13.55 18.39
C LEU A 126 -7.15 -13.71 18.63
N PRO A 127 -7.57 -14.53 19.62
CA PRO A 127 -8.98 -14.64 19.99
C PRO A 127 -9.56 -13.31 20.50
N CYS A 128 -10.89 -13.24 20.58
CA CYS A 128 -11.55 -12.08 21.17
C CYS A 128 -11.14 -11.91 22.65
N GLY A 129 -10.94 -10.68 23.09
CA GLY A 129 -10.51 -10.36 24.44
C GLY A 129 -9.01 -10.58 24.74
N ALA A 130 -8.21 -11.07 23.79
CA ALA A 130 -6.77 -11.28 24.01
C ALA A 130 -5.92 -10.00 24.00
N GLY A 131 -6.53 -8.82 23.84
CA GLY A 131 -5.83 -7.53 23.92
C GLY A 131 -5.09 -7.15 22.62
N LYS A 132 -5.71 -7.34 21.45
CA LYS A 132 -5.17 -6.90 20.15
C LYS A 132 -4.79 -5.42 20.12
N THR A 133 -5.59 -4.57 20.75
CA THR A 133 -5.32 -3.13 20.88
C THR A 133 -4.00 -2.86 21.60
N ILE A 134 -3.68 -3.65 22.61
CA ILE A 134 -2.42 -3.54 23.38
C ILE A 134 -1.22 -3.89 22.48
N VAL A 135 -1.36 -4.92 21.62
CA VAL A 135 -0.31 -5.26 20.64
C VAL A 135 -0.06 -4.09 19.68
N GLY A 136 -1.15 -3.46 19.19
CA GLY A 136 -1.02 -2.28 18.34
C GLY A 136 -0.32 -1.11 19.03
N ALA A 137 -0.68 -0.84 20.29
CA ALA A 137 -0.03 0.21 21.07
C ALA A 137 1.45 -0.09 21.38
N ALA A 138 1.80 -1.37 21.58
CA ALA A 138 3.18 -1.79 21.83
C ALA A 138 4.06 -1.78 20.56
N ALA A 139 3.45 -1.82 19.37
CA ALA A 139 4.14 -1.77 18.09
C ALA A 139 4.33 -0.35 17.53
N MET A 140 3.77 0.66 18.19
CA MET A 140 3.93 2.08 17.86
C MET A 140 5.24 2.63 18.41
#